data_39c6c5b6fbf61e5af3ba3059a3a93a93
#
_entry.id   39c6c5b6fbf61e5af3ba3059a3a93a93
#
_cell.length_a   1.000
_cell.length_b   1.000
_cell.length_c   1.000
_cell.angle_alpha   90.00
_cell.angle_beta   90.00
_cell.angle_gamma   90.00
#
_symmetry.space_group_name_H-M   'P 1'
#
loop_
_entity.id
_entity.type
_entity.pdbx_description
1 polymer ?
#
loop_
_entity_poly.entity_id
_entity_poly.type
_entity_poly.pdbx_seq_one_letter_code
_entity_poly.pdbx_strand_id
1 'polypeptide(L)'
;MSYSFTEKKRIRKSFASRPSVLEVPSLLDIQLRSYEDFLQVNVKPAARSNNLGLQAAFTSIFPITSHNGFARLRFAGYELAEPEFDVAECQLRGLTYSSRLRAKIRLEIYDREAAQPETIKEIRENDVYMGEV
;
A
#
# COMPACT_ATOMS: atom_id res chain seq x y z
N MET A 1 -30.24 3.41 46.49
CA MET A 1 -31.27 3.36 45.43
C MET A 1 -32.30 2.34 45.80
N SER A 2 -33.53 2.75 45.98
CA SER A 2 -34.64 1.82 46.14
C SER A 2 -35.22 1.44 44.76
N TYR A 3 -35.35 0.16 44.52
CA TYR A 3 -35.97 -0.35 43.32
C TYR A 3 -37.46 -0.64 43.61
N SER A 4 -38.33 -0.05 42.83
CA SER A 4 -39.78 -0.35 42.90
C SER A 4 -40.17 -1.28 41.75
N PHE A 5 -40.67 -2.45 42.09
CA PHE A 5 -41.18 -3.44 41.14
C PHE A 5 -42.72 -3.36 41.07
N THR A 6 -43.22 -2.26 40.59
CA THR A 6 -44.68 -2.12 40.36
C THR A 6 -45.05 -2.71 39.00
N GLU A 7 -46.26 -3.27 38.89
CA GLU A 7 -46.77 -3.88 37.66
C GLU A 7 -46.74 -2.96 36.43
N LYS A 8 -46.68 -1.63 36.65
CA LYS A 8 -46.73 -0.62 35.59
C LYS A 8 -45.38 -0.01 35.22
N LYS A 9 -44.32 -0.26 35.96
CA LYS A 9 -42.99 0.30 35.68
C LYS A 9 -41.91 -0.74 35.87
N ARG A 10 -41.24 -1.05 34.76
CA ARG A 10 -39.99 -1.82 34.81
C ARG A 10 -38.83 -0.85 34.91
N ILE A 11 -38.06 -0.93 35.99
CA ILE A 11 -36.83 -0.19 36.14
C ILE A 11 -35.69 -1.08 35.67
N ARG A 12 -35.03 -0.63 34.60
CA ARG A 12 -33.86 -1.32 34.10
C ARG A 12 -32.62 -0.81 34.81
N LYS A 13 -31.82 -1.73 35.35
CA LYS A 13 -30.52 -1.42 35.87
C LYS A 13 -29.52 -1.39 34.72
N SER A 14 -28.82 -0.26 34.55
CA SER A 14 -27.76 -0.14 33.56
C SER A 14 -26.42 -0.46 34.23
N PHE A 15 -25.64 -1.34 33.61
CA PHE A 15 -24.27 -1.65 33.99
C PHE A 15 -23.27 -1.01 33.03
N ALA A 16 -23.73 -0.10 32.16
CA ALA A 16 -22.98 0.41 31.00
C ALA A 16 -21.82 1.37 31.35
N SER A 17 -21.74 1.86 32.58
CA SER A 17 -20.74 2.88 32.94
C SER A 17 -19.51 2.34 33.69
N ARG A 18 -19.17 1.09 33.48
CA ARG A 18 -17.92 0.55 34.02
C ARG A 18 -16.77 0.77 33.05
N PRO A 19 -15.59 1.22 33.54
CA PRO A 19 -14.41 1.31 32.67
C PRO A 19 -14.05 -0.07 32.11
N SER A 20 -13.65 -0.07 30.86
CA SER A 20 -13.16 -1.29 30.22
C SER A 20 -11.85 -1.74 30.88
N VAL A 21 -11.80 -3.00 31.32
CA VAL A 21 -10.59 -3.60 31.94
C VAL A 21 -9.64 -4.09 30.86
N LEU A 22 -10.17 -4.53 29.71
CA LEU A 22 -9.42 -5.03 28.58
C LEU A 22 -9.96 -4.40 27.29
N GLU A 23 -9.06 -3.95 26.45
CA GLU A 23 -9.40 -3.56 25.09
C GLU A 23 -9.66 -4.80 24.25
N VAL A 24 -10.75 -4.77 23.50
CA VAL A 24 -11.04 -5.84 22.54
C VAL A 24 -10.05 -5.73 21.38
N PRO A 25 -9.22 -6.76 21.11
CA PRO A 25 -8.31 -6.71 19.98
C PRO A 25 -9.09 -6.65 18.67
N SER A 26 -8.54 -5.94 17.68
CA SER A 26 -9.11 -5.92 16.34
C SER A 26 -8.94 -7.29 15.68
N LEU A 27 -10.05 -7.92 15.32
CA LEU A 27 -10.02 -9.21 14.61
C LEU A 27 -9.54 -9.09 13.17
N LEU A 28 -9.51 -7.88 12.62
CA LEU A 28 -9.04 -7.57 11.27
C LEU A 28 -7.59 -7.10 11.23
N ASP A 29 -6.92 -7.02 12.37
CA ASP A 29 -5.57 -6.47 12.49
C ASP A 29 -4.55 -7.20 11.59
N ILE A 30 -4.66 -8.51 11.49
CA ILE A 30 -3.80 -9.33 10.61
C ILE A 30 -3.94 -8.91 9.15
N GLN A 31 -5.18 -8.72 8.68
CA GLN A 31 -5.44 -8.28 7.31
C GLN A 31 -4.89 -6.88 7.04
N LEU A 32 -5.16 -5.95 7.94
CA LEU A 32 -4.73 -4.56 7.80
C LEU A 32 -3.20 -4.45 7.82
N ARG A 33 -2.54 -5.12 8.74
CA ARG A 33 -1.07 -5.14 8.80
C ARG A 33 -0.46 -5.79 7.57
N SER A 34 -1.00 -6.92 7.12
CA SER A 34 -0.52 -7.60 5.92
C SER A 34 -0.61 -6.70 4.69
N TYR A 35 -1.70 -5.97 4.55
CA TYR A 35 -1.90 -5.01 3.45
C TYR A 35 -0.95 -3.82 3.55
N GLU A 36 -0.79 -3.25 4.74
CA GLU A 36 0.15 -2.16 4.99
C GLU A 36 1.59 -2.56 4.75
N ASP A 37 2.00 -3.73 5.22
CA ASP A 37 3.35 -4.28 5.01
C ASP A 37 3.62 -4.59 3.54
N PHE A 38 2.61 -5.08 2.83
CA PHE A 38 2.74 -5.38 1.41
C PHE A 38 2.93 -4.12 0.57
N LEU A 39 2.11 -3.11 0.78
CA LEU A 39 2.13 -1.89 -0.03
C LEU A 39 3.04 -0.80 0.51
N GLN A 40 3.28 -0.76 1.81
CA GLN A 40 4.07 0.28 2.48
C GLN A 40 3.65 1.71 2.09
N VAL A 41 2.35 1.96 1.95
CA VAL A 41 1.80 3.24 1.48
C VAL A 41 2.09 4.38 2.45
N ASN A 42 2.02 4.09 3.75
CA ASN A 42 2.24 5.07 4.83
C ASN A 42 3.71 5.44 5.03
N VAL A 43 4.62 4.74 4.36
CA VAL A 43 6.05 4.98 4.44
C VAL A 43 6.50 5.78 3.21
N LYS A 44 7.34 6.78 3.43
CA LYS A 44 7.93 7.54 2.32
C LYS A 44 8.67 6.61 1.36
N PRO A 45 8.58 6.84 0.05
CA PRO A 45 9.19 5.95 -0.94
C PRO A 45 10.67 5.64 -0.71
N ALA A 46 11.45 6.61 -0.25
CA ALA A 46 12.87 6.43 0.06
C ALA A 46 13.14 5.60 1.33
N ALA A 47 12.15 5.50 2.24
CA ALA A 47 12.28 4.79 3.51
C ALA A 47 11.64 3.39 3.49
N ARG A 48 11.08 2.97 2.36
CA ARG A 48 10.46 1.65 2.23
C ARG A 48 11.48 0.54 2.37
N SER A 49 11.11 -0.51 3.10
CA SER A 49 11.97 -1.67 3.29
C SER A 49 12.06 -2.49 2.00
N ASN A 50 13.29 -2.76 1.54
CA ASN A 50 13.54 -3.61 0.38
C ASN A 50 13.31 -5.12 0.65
N ASN A 51 13.01 -5.49 1.88
CA ASN A 51 12.81 -6.88 2.29
C ASN A 51 11.34 -7.24 2.49
N LEU A 52 10.43 -6.30 2.28
CA LEU A 52 9.00 -6.49 2.52
C LEU A 52 8.16 -6.28 1.26
N GLY A 53 7.19 -7.16 1.08
CA GLY A 53 6.07 -7.01 0.15
C GLY A 53 6.45 -6.69 -1.29
N LEU A 54 5.75 -5.72 -1.85
CA LEU A 54 5.89 -5.32 -3.24
C LEU A 54 7.27 -4.72 -3.56
N GLN A 55 7.83 -3.96 -2.63
CA GLN A 55 9.18 -3.41 -2.78
C GLN A 55 10.23 -4.52 -2.90
N ALA A 56 10.11 -5.57 -2.09
CA ALA A 56 10.99 -6.73 -2.17
C ALA A 56 10.88 -7.46 -3.52
N ALA A 57 9.66 -7.61 -4.03
CA ALA A 57 9.41 -8.23 -5.33
C ALA A 57 10.08 -7.45 -6.46
N PHE A 58 9.93 -6.14 -6.50
CA PHE A 58 10.58 -5.31 -7.51
C PHE A 58 12.10 -5.30 -7.39
N THR A 59 12.63 -5.14 -6.20
CA THR A 59 14.08 -5.10 -5.99
C THR A 59 14.78 -6.43 -6.27
N SER A 60 14.06 -7.56 -6.19
CA SER A 60 14.60 -8.87 -6.53
C SER A 60 14.79 -9.08 -8.02
N ILE A 61 14.00 -8.40 -8.86
CA ILE A 61 14.04 -8.54 -10.32
C ILE A 61 14.92 -7.46 -10.95
N PHE A 62 14.82 -6.21 -10.48
CA PHE A 62 15.60 -5.10 -11.01
C PHE A 62 16.99 -5.00 -10.36
N PRO A 63 17.99 -4.52 -11.09
CA PRO A 63 17.98 -4.04 -12.46
C PRO A 63 17.98 -5.15 -13.50
N ILE A 64 17.33 -4.89 -14.65
CA ILE A 64 17.34 -5.77 -15.82
C ILE A 64 18.31 -5.17 -16.83
N THR A 65 19.34 -5.92 -17.18
CA THR A 65 20.38 -5.51 -18.14
C THR A 65 20.13 -6.16 -19.48
N SER A 66 20.31 -5.40 -20.56
CA SER A 66 20.23 -5.96 -21.91
C SER A 66 21.37 -6.95 -22.19
N HIS A 67 21.19 -7.81 -23.19
CA HIS A 67 22.17 -8.82 -23.58
C HIS A 67 23.57 -8.23 -23.85
N ASN A 68 23.64 -7.07 -24.47
CA ASN A 68 24.89 -6.39 -24.79
C ASN A 68 25.38 -5.42 -23.69
N GLY A 69 24.64 -5.26 -22.60
CA GLY A 69 25.02 -4.39 -21.49
C GLY A 69 24.82 -2.88 -21.69
N PHE A 70 24.28 -2.44 -22.83
CA PHE A 70 24.16 -1.01 -23.16
C PHE A 70 22.84 -0.38 -22.72
N ALA A 71 21.87 -1.16 -22.30
CA ALA A 71 20.62 -0.69 -21.76
C ALA A 71 20.34 -1.38 -20.43
N ARG A 72 19.84 -0.62 -19.47
CA ARG A 72 19.49 -1.11 -18.15
C ARG A 72 18.16 -0.53 -17.70
N LEU A 73 17.23 -1.39 -17.31
CA LEU A 73 16.01 -1.00 -16.66
C LEU A 73 16.22 -0.98 -15.15
N ARG A 74 15.91 0.15 -14.53
CA ARG A 74 15.93 0.29 -13.07
C ARG A 74 14.55 0.60 -12.54
N PHE A 75 14.27 0.08 -11.38
CA PHE A 75 13.08 0.39 -10.62
C PHE A 75 13.33 1.65 -9.78
N ALA A 76 12.56 2.70 -10.03
CA ALA A 76 12.68 3.96 -9.30
C ALA A 76 11.75 4.03 -8.09
N GLY A 77 10.60 3.36 -8.14
CA GLY A 77 9.62 3.35 -7.07
C GLY A 77 8.24 2.99 -7.57
N TYR A 78 7.28 2.97 -6.68
CA TYR A 78 5.87 2.81 -7.03
C TYR A 78 5.02 3.77 -6.20
N GLU A 79 3.86 4.08 -6.72
CA GLU A 79 2.87 4.90 -6.04
C GLU A 79 1.47 4.33 -6.22
N LEU A 80 0.65 4.56 -5.23
CA LEU A 80 -0.77 4.26 -5.26
C LEU A 80 -1.52 5.56 -5.56
N ALA A 81 -2.32 5.59 -6.61
CA ALA A 81 -3.18 6.72 -6.92
C ALA A 81 -4.35 6.80 -5.93
N GLU A 82 -4.95 7.95 -5.81
CA GLU A 82 -6.19 8.06 -5.04
C GLU A 82 -7.30 7.21 -5.67
N PRO A 83 -8.14 6.56 -4.85
CA PRO A 83 -9.29 5.82 -5.35
C PRO A 83 -10.22 6.73 -6.15
N GLU A 84 -10.78 6.22 -7.23
CA GLU A 84 -11.71 6.97 -8.08
C GLU A 84 -13.05 7.23 -7.37
N PHE A 85 -13.48 6.27 -6.55
CA PHE A 85 -14.71 6.35 -5.77
C PHE A 85 -14.41 6.14 -4.29
N ASP A 86 -15.15 6.84 -3.44
CA ASP A 86 -15.07 6.62 -2.01
C ASP A 86 -15.77 5.31 -1.59
N VAL A 87 -15.63 4.94 -0.31
CA VAL A 87 -16.22 3.69 0.21
C VAL A 87 -17.74 3.68 0.08
N ALA A 88 -18.40 4.81 0.37
CA ALA A 88 -19.85 4.91 0.32
C ALA A 88 -20.38 4.75 -1.11
N GLU A 89 -19.71 5.34 -2.09
CA GLU A 89 -20.09 5.23 -3.50
C GLU A 89 -19.83 3.83 -4.06
N CYS A 90 -18.75 3.20 -3.67
CA CYS A 90 -18.46 1.80 -4.02
C CYS A 90 -19.54 0.85 -3.47
N GLN A 91 -19.99 1.05 -2.25
CA GLN A 91 -21.08 0.27 -1.67
C GLN A 91 -22.41 0.49 -2.41
N LEU A 92 -22.72 1.74 -2.75
CA LEU A 92 -23.94 2.09 -3.48
C LEU A 92 -23.96 1.49 -4.89
N ARG A 93 -22.83 1.50 -5.59
CA ARG A 93 -22.71 1.00 -6.97
C ARG A 93 -22.37 -0.49 -7.05
N GLY A 94 -22.05 -1.15 -5.94
CA GLY A 94 -21.59 -2.54 -5.92
C GLY A 94 -20.21 -2.72 -6.53
N LEU A 95 -19.35 -1.69 -6.47
CA LEU A 95 -17.98 -1.71 -6.97
C LEU A 95 -16.99 -2.11 -5.87
N THR A 96 -15.83 -2.58 -6.29
CA THR A 96 -14.71 -2.82 -5.38
C THR A 96 -13.98 -1.51 -5.09
N TYR A 97 -13.72 -1.25 -3.81
CA TYR A 97 -12.87 -0.12 -3.41
C TYR A 97 -11.41 -0.47 -3.69
N SER A 98 -10.85 0.16 -4.71
CA SER A 98 -9.49 -0.11 -5.18
C SER A 98 -8.77 1.15 -5.62
N SER A 99 -7.45 1.08 -5.63
CA SER A 99 -6.57 2.13 -6.12
C SER A 99 -5.70 1.61 -7.25
N ARG A 100 -5.33 2.49 -8.17
CA ARG A 100 -4.42 2.17 -9.26
C ARG A 100 -2.98 2.20 -8.79
N LEU A 101 -2.29 1.10 -9.00
CA LEU A 101 -0.86 0.98 -8.72
C LEU A 101 -0.06 1.32 -9.97
N ARG A 102 0.88 2.25 -9.83
CA ARG A 102 1.83 2.63 -10.89
C ARG A 102 3.25 2.42 -10.41
N ALA A 103 4.05 1.82 -11.25
CA ALA A 103 5.48 1.66 -11.02
C ALA A 103 6.26 2.66 -11.87
N LYS A 104 7.23 3.33 -11.28
CA LYS A 104 8.18 4.20 -11.98
C LYS A 104 9.37 3.38 -12.41
N ILE A 105 9.57 3.30 -13.71
CA ILE A 105 10.65 2.54 -14.32
C ILE A 105 11.56 3.51 -15.08
N ARG A 106 12.85 3.36 -14.85
CA ARG A 106 13.88 4.15 -15.50
C ARG A 106 14.64 3.29 -16.47
N LEU A 107 14.70 3.72 -17.72
CA LEU A 107 15.58 3.15 -18.75
C LEU A 107 16.84 3.99 -18.86
N GLU A 108 17.98 3.37 -18.61
CA GLU A 108 19.31 3.97 -18.79
C GLU A 108 19.95 3.37 -20.03
N ILE A 109 20.36 4.22 -20.95
CA ILE A 109 21.08 3.82 -22.16
C ILE A 109 22.52 4.31 -22.02
N TYR A 110 23.46 3.39 -22.13
CA TYR A 110 24.90 3.66 -22.02
C TYR A 110 25.51 3.92 -23.39
N ASP A 111 26.53 4.79 -23.40
CA ASP A 111 27.28 5.10 -24.64
C ASP A 111 28.30 4.01 -24.90
N ARG A 112 28.32 3.49 -26.15
CA ARG A 112 29.26 2.50 -26.60
C ARG A 112 30.66 3.07 -26.86
N GLU A 113 30.72 4.35 -27.20
CA GLU A 113 31.94 5.03 -27.65
C GLU A 113 32.62 5.80 -26.52
N ALA A 114 32.03 5.84 -25.34
CA ALA A 114 32.61 6.54 -24.21
C ALA A 114 33.86 5.84 -23.67
N ALA A 115 34.82 6.64 -23.28
CA ALA A 115 36.08 6.14 -22.67
C ALA A 115 35.86 5.43 -21.31
N GLN A 116 34.71 5.66 -20.69
CA GLN A 116 34.22 4.98 -19.48
C GLN A 116 32.98 4.17 -19.80
N PRO A 117 32.96 2.85 -19.49
CA PRO A 117 31.86 1.96 -19.87
C PRO A 117 30.51 2.25 -19.15
N GLU A 118 30.50 3.15 -18.20
CA GLU A 118 29.30 3.51 -17.43
C GLU A 118 28.74 4.92 -17.74
N THR A 119 29.17 5.52 -18.85
CA THR A 119 28.65 6.84 -19.24
C THR A 119 27.21 6.72 -19.75
N ILE A 120 26.29 7.35 -19.06
CA ILE A 120 24.86 7.35 -19.41
C ILE A 120 24.64 8.35 -20.55
N LYS A 121 24.13 7.85 -21.68
CA LYS A 121 23.78 8.67 -22.85
C LYS A 121 22.39 9.26 -22.75
N GLU A 122 21.44 8.46 -22.31
CA GLU A 122 20.02 8.84 -22.23
C GLU A 122 19.36 8.17 -21.05
N ILE A 123 18.50 8.92 -20.37
CA ILE A 123 17.64 8.42 -19.29
C ILE A 123 16.18 8.72 -19.66
N ARG A 124 15.35 7.70 -19.66
CA ARG A 124 13.90 7.83 -19.83
C ARG A 124 13.18 7.25 -18.62
N GLU A 125 12.25 8.01 -18.08
CA GLU A 125 11.39 7.54 -16.99
C GLU A 125 9.94 7.49 -17.46
N ASN A 126 9.26 6.41 -17.14
CA ASN A 126 7.84 6.23 -17.41
C ASN A 126 7.14 5.62 -16.19
N ASP A 127 5.91 6.05 -16.02
CA ASP A 127 4.99 5.44 -15.07
C ASP A 127 4.21 4.32 -15.76
N VAL A 128 4.38 3.11 -15.27
CA VAL A 128 3.73 1.92 -15.81
C VAL A 128 2.55 1.52 -14.94
N TYR A 129 1.38 1.41 -15.54
CA TYR A 129 0.20 0.90 -14.86
C TYR A 129 0.36 -0.60 -14.61
N MET A 130 0.26 -0.99 -13.32
CA MET A 130 0.43 -2.39 -12.91
C MET A 130 -0.88 -3.11 -12.63
N GLY A 131 -1.92 -2.39 -12.27
CA GLY A 131 -3.20 -2.94 -11.90
C GLY A 131 -3.87 -2.17 -10.78
N GLU A 132 -4.92 -2.75 -10.22
CA GLU A 132 -5.69 -2.20 -9.11
C GLU A 132 -5.50 -3.06 -7.85
N VAL A 133 -5.40 -2.37 -6.74
CA VAL A 133 -5.20 -2.99 -5.41
C VAL A 133 -6.18 -2.41 -4.39
#